data_311d649fa0edfde1eb47510003ae7d67
#
_entry.id   311d649fa0edfde1eb47510003ae7d67
#
_cell.length_a   1.000
_cell.length_b   1.000
_cell.length_c   1.000
_cell.angle_alpha   90.00
_cell.angle_beta   90.00
_cell.angle_gamma   90.00
#
_symmetry.space_group_name_H-M   'P 1'
#
loop_
_entity.id
_entity.type
_entity.pdbx_description
1 polymer ?
#
loop_
_entity_poly.entity_id
_entity_poly.type
_entity_poly.pdbx_seq_one_letter_code
_entity_poly.pdbx_strand_id
1 'polypeptide(L)'
;DEGVDIARIAIGQERLLATPIQMLQVASAIANDGKLMKPVIWNKVTDPDGRTVDSVDPSEQSDVMSEETAGQLTEMMKSVVNEGTGTAAALSGVDVAGKTGTAEVPDKVACEGLPNQAWFVGFAPADDPQIAVAATVECTDGQGGTVAAPIAAGVMQSLLGG
;
A
#
# COMPACT_ATOMS: atom_id res chain seq x y z
N ASP A 1 19.71 24.52 -14.11
CA ASP A 1 19.50 23.47 -13.10
C ASP A 1 18.61 24.05 -12.01
N GLU A 2 17.31 23.83 -12.12
CA GLU A 2 16.40 24.04 -10.99
C GLU A 2 16.79 22.99 -9.94
N GLY A 3 17.36 23.45 -8.83
CA GLY A 3 17.77 22.58 -7.74
C GLY A 3 16.59 21.78 -7.21
N VAL A 4 16.81 20.51 -6.93
CA VAL A 4 15.81 19.63 -6.33
C VAL A 4 15.51 20.11 -4.91
N ASP A 5 14.24 20.32 -4.55
CA ASP A 5 13.83 20.66 -3.19
C ASP A 5 13.81 19.40 -2.31
N ILE A 6 14.90 19.24 -1.53
CA ILE A 6 15.10 18.09 -0.64
C ILE A 6 13.99 18.01 0.43
N ALA A 7 13.46 19.15 0.89
CA ALA A 7 12.39 19.16 1.88
C ALA A 7 11.08 18.61 1.29
N ARG A 8 10.79 18.90 0.05
CA ARG A 8 9.63 18.33 -0.66
C ARG A 8 9.80 16.83 -0.93
N ILE A 9 11.01 16.40 -1.33
CA ILE A 9 11.29 14.96 -1.50
C ILE A 9 11.11 14.21 -0.18
N ALA A 10 11.55 14.77 0.94
CA ALA A 10 11.46 14.12 2.25
C ALA A 10 10.01 13.84 2.70
N ILE A 11 9.03 14.54 2.13
CA ILE A 11 7.59 14.32 2.37
C ILE A 11 6.88 13.61 1.20
N GLY A 12 7.63 13.03 0.26
CA GLY A 12 7.08 12.27 -0.86
C GLY A 12 6.52 13.12 -2.00
N GLN A 13 6.99 14.35 -2.15
CA GLN A 13 6.61 15.28 -3.21
C GLN A 13 7.74 15.48 -4.22
N GLU A 14 7.62 16.48 -5.08
CA GLU A 14 8.60 16.89 -6.08
C GLU A 14 8.71 15.87 -7.22
N ARG A 15 9.92 15.38 -7.51
CA ARG A 15 10.22 14.43 -8.59
C ARG A 15 10.28 12.98 -8.11
N LEU A 16 9.83 12.70 -6.89
CA LEU A 16 9.78 11.35 -6.37
C LEU A 16 8.63 10.58 -7.05
N LEU A 17 8.97 9.53 -7.78
CA LEU A 17 8.01 8.66 -8.44
C LEU A 17 8.10 7.26 -7.84
N ALA A 18 6.96 6.67 -7.56
CA ALA A 18 6.85 5.29 -7.11
C ALA A 18 5.70 4.59 -7.85
N THR A 19 5.91 3.36 -8.24
CA THR A 19 4.82 2.54 -8.79
C THR A 19 3.94 1.98 -7.68
N PRO A 20 2.65 1.66 -7.95
CA PRO A 20 1.80 1.01 -6.97
C PRO A 20 2.40 -0.28 -6.39
N ILE A 21 3.10 -1.08 -7.21
CA ILE A 21 3.75 -2.30 -6.73
C ILE A 21 4.92 -2.02 -5.77
N GLN A 22 5.69 -0.95 -5.99
CA GLN A 22 6.74 -0.56 -5.04
C GLN A 22 6.15 -0.15 -3.69
N MET A 23 5.06 0.62 -3.70
CA MET A 23 4.38 1.02 -2.47
C MET A 23 3.68 -0.17 -1.79
N LEU A 24 3.13 -1.11 -2.57
CA LEU A 24 2.62 -2.38 -2.04
C LEU A 24 3.72 -3.19 -1.36
N GLN A 25 4.91 -3.28 -1.97
CA GLN A 25 6.05 -3.98 -1.37
C GLN A 25 6.50 -3.35 -0.04
N VAL A 26 6.43 -2.03 0.10
CA VAL A 26 6.70 -1.37 1.39
C VAL A 26 5.71 -1.81 2.46
N ALA A 27 4.40 -1.77 2.17
CA ALA A 27 3.37 -2.22 3.10
C ALA A 27 3.52 -3.72 3.42
N SER A 28 3.80 -4.54 2.40
CA SER A 28 4.00 -5.99 2.57
C SER A 28 5.24 -6.32 3.42
N ALA A 29 6.33 -5.56 3.29
CA ALA A 29 7.52 -5.77 4.11
C ALA A 29 7.25 -5.42 5.59
N ILE A 30 6.49 -4.37 5.88
CA ILE A 30 6.07 -4.03 7.25
C ILE A 30 5.19 -5.15 7.80
N ALA A 31 4.20 -5.60 7.04
CA ALA A 31 3.29 -6.69 7.39
C ALA A 31 3.98 -8.04 7.60
N ASN A 32 5.19 -8.22 7.06
CA ASN A 32 5.97 -9.46 7.10
C ASN A 32 7.26 -9.30 7.93
N ASP A 33 7.15 -8.62 9.07
CA ASP A 33 8.22 -8.46 10.06
C ASP A 33 9.53 -7.91 9.49
N GLY A 34 9.41 -7.03 8.49
CA GLY A 34 10.56 -6.39 7.85
C GLY A 34 11.18 -7.16 6.69
N LYS A 35 10.60 -8.29 6.30
CA LYS A 35 11.09 -9.13 5.21
C LYS A 35 10.41 -8.79 3.89
N LEU A 36 11.19 -8.36 2.92
CA LEU A 36 10.73 -8.13 1.56
C LEU A 36 10.76 -9.43 0.76
N MET A 37 9.59 -9.86 0.29
CA MET A 37 9.45 -11.03 -0.58
C MET A 37 9.56 -10.63 -2.04
N LYS A 38 10.04 -11.57 -2.90
CA LYS A 38 9.99 -11.37 -4.34
C LYS A 38 8.54 -11.40 -4.82
N PRO A 39 8.06 -10.36 -5.52
CA PRO A 39 6.69 -10.36 -6.04
C PRO A 39 6.54 -11.39 -7.15
N VAL A 40 5.46 -12.16 -7.09
CA VAL A 40 5.07 -13.12 -8.13
C VAL A 40 3.61 -12.86 -8.53
N ILE A 41 3.28 -13.06 -9.80
CA ILE A 41 1.93 -12.87 -10.35
C ILE A 41 1.18 -14.19 -10.55
N TRP A 42 1.83 -15.32 -10.30
CA TRP A 42 1.24 -16.65 -10.28
C TRP A 42 1.94 -17.54 -9.25
N ASN A 43 1.22 -18.44 -8.63
CA ASN A 43 1.78 -19.37 -7.65
C ASN A 43 1.86 -20.80 -8.16
N LYS A 44 0.93 -21.21 -9.03
CA LYS A 44 0.92 -22.54 -9.63
C LYS A 44 0.20 -22.55 -10.98
N VAL A 45 0.59 -23.51 -11.80
CA VAL A 45 -0.10 -23.87 -13.05
C VAL A 45 -0.67 -25.27 -12.87
N THR A 46 -1.95 -25.45 -13.23
CA THR A 46 -2.61 -26.76 -13.18
C THR A 46 -3.02 -27.21 -14.57
N ASP A 47 -3.01 -28.52 -14.80
CA ASP A 47 -3.59 -29.12 -16.00
C ASP A 47 -5.14 -29.12 -15.92
N PRO A 48 -5.86 -29.51 -17.00
CA PRO A 48 -7.31 -29.61 -16.99
C PRO A 48 -7.91 -30.58 -15.94
N ASP A 49 -7.10 -31.53 -15.47
CA ASP A 49 -7.48 -32.50 -14.43
C ASP A 49 -7.24 -31.96 -13.01
N GLY A 50 -6.73 -30.71 -12.89
CA GLY A 50 -6.43 -30.05 -11.62
C GLY A 50 -5.10 -30.43 -10.98
N ARG A 51 -4.23 -31.20 -11.67
CA ARG A 51 -2.90 -31.54 -11.17
C ARG A 51 -1.95 -30.36 -11.34
N THR A 52 -1.15 -30.06 -10.32
CA THR A 52 -0.11 -29.04 -10.42
C THR A 52 1.01 -29.54 -11.36
N VAL A 53 1.26 -28.79 -12.44
CA VAL A 53 2.33 -29.08 -13.41
C VAL A 53 3.53 -28.16 -13.23
N ASP A 54 3.33 -27.00 -12.57
CA ASP A 54 4.40 -26.07 -12.23
C ASP A 54 3.99 -25.22 -11.02
N SER A 55 4.96 -24.75 -10.23
CA SER A 55 4.71 -23.90 -9.05
C SER A 55 5.90 -22.99 -8.77
N VAL A 56 5.62 -21.83 -8.20
CA VAL A 56 6.63 -20.89 -7.69
C VAL A 56 6.59 -20.91 -6.17
N ASP A 57 7.70 -21.29 -5.56
CA ASP A 57 7.83 -21.18 -4.10
C ASP A 57 8.12 -19.74 -3.70
N PRO A 58 7.44 -19.21 -2.66
CA PRO A 58 7.76 -17.90 -2.12
C PRO A 58 9.24 -17.81 -1.74
N SER A 59 9.89 -16.72 -2.13
CA SER A 59 11.30 -16.50 -1.80
C SER A 59 11.52 -15.08 -1.29
N GLU A 60 12.31 -15.00 -0.23
CA GLU A 60 12.74 -13.73 0.33
C GLU A 60 13.71 -13.02 -0.64
N GLN A 61 13.57 -11.71 -0.75
CA GLN A 61 14.49 -10.87 -1.50
C GLN A 61 15.55 -10.26 -0.57
N SER A 62 15.13 -9.73 0.57
CA SER A 62 16.01 -9.13 1.57
C SER A 62 15.27 -8.82 2.88
N ASP A 63 16.01 -8.73 3.97
CA ASP A 63 15.57 -8.04 5.18
C ASP A 63 15.77 -6.52 4.96
N VAL A 64 14.69 -5.74 5.06
CA VAL A 64 14.72 -4.28 4.82
C VAL A 64 14.61 -3.47 6.10
N MET A 65 14.13 -4.08 7.18
CA MET A 65 14.06 -3.50 8.53
C MET A 65 14.01 -4.61 9.58
N SER A 66 14.26 -4.26 10.85
CA SER A 66 14.09 -5.22 11.95
C SER A 66 12.60 -5.47 12.25
N GLU A 67 12.27 -6.63 12.81
CA GLU A 67 10.93 -6.97 13.32
C GLU A 67 10.42 -5.91 14.31
N GLU A 68 11.29 -5.43 15.22
CA GLU A 68 10.95 -4.35 16.15
C GLU A 68 10.51 -3.07 15.41
N THR A 69 11.24 -2.67 14.36
CA THR A 69 10.88 -1.50 13.55
C THR A 69 9.58 -1.71 12.78
N ALA A 70 9.37 -2.90 12.22
CA ALA A 70 8.12 -3.26 11.55
C ALA A 70 6.93 -3.20 12.51
N GLY A 71 7.08 -3.73 13.73
CA GLY A 71 6.06 -3.65 14.77
C GLY A 71 5.75 -2.21 15.18
N GLN A 72 6.76 -1.36 15.37
CA GLN A 72 6.56 0.07 15.67
C GLN A 72 5.81 0.79 14.54
N LEU A 73 6.15 0.51 13.28
CA LEU A 73 5.45 1.05 12.11
C LEU A 73 3.99 0.57 12.05
N THR A 74 3.74 -0.71 12.33
CA THR A 74 2.39 -1.27 12.40
C THR A 74 1.51 -0.51 13.40
N GLU A 75 1.99 -0.26 14.61
CA GLU A 75 1.24 0.50 15.61
C GLU A 75 0.97 1.94 15.17
N MET A 76 1.95 2.61 14.56
CA MET A 76 1.74 3.96 13.99
C MET A 76 0.69 3.92 12.84
N MET A 77 0.73 2.90 12.00
CA MET A 77 -0.21 2.72 10.89
C MET A 77 -1.62 2.36 11.38
N LYS A 78 -1.77 1.62 12.49
CA LYS A 78 -3.05 1.39 13.17
C LYS A 78 -3.65 2.71 13.66
N SER A 79 -2.85 3.58 14.28
CA SER A 79 -3.32 4.91 14.73
C SER A 79 -3.81 5.78 13.57
N VAL A 80 -3.20 5.70 12.38
CA VAL A 80 -3.67 6.42 11.19
C VAL A 80 -5.09 5.99 10.79
N VAL A 81 -5.41 4.70 10.91
CA VAL A 81 -6.74 4.17 10.57
C VAL A 81 -7.74 4.37 11.70
N ASN A 82 -7.33 4.25 12.96
CA ASN A 82 -8.24 4.35 14.09
C ASN A 82 -8.67 5.81 14.40
N GLU A 83 -7.76 6.76 14.29
CA GLU A 83 -7.99 8.15 14.72
C GLU A 83 -7.33 9.22 13.82
N GLY A 84 -6.64 8.80 12.75
CA GLY A 84 -5.92 9.68 11.84
C GLY A 84 -6.64 9.93 10.52
N THR A 85 -5.83 10.18 9.48
CA THR A 85 -6.30 10.50 8.14
C THR A 85 -6.84 9.30 7.36
N GLY A 86 -6.67 8.08 7.87
CA GLY A 86 -7.05 6.84 7.19
C GLY A 86 -8.33 6.18 7.70
N THR A 87 -9.16 6.87 8.49
CA THR A 87 -10.35 6.29 9.13
C THR A 87 -11.33 5.64 8.17
N ALA A 88 -11.38 6.08 6.92
CA ALA A 88 -12.21 5.46 5.88
C ALA A 88 -11.71 4.09 5.39
N ALA A 89 -10.52 3.65 5.85
CA ALA A 89 -10.02 2.29 5.62
C ALA A 89 -10.37 1.31 6.75
N ALA A 90 -11.04 1.76 7.82
CA ALA A 90 -11.41 0.91 8.94
C ALA A 90 -12.40 -0.18 8.51
N LEU A 91 -12.20 -1.40 9.02
CA LEU A 91 -13.06 -2.56 8.82
C LEU A 91 -13.75 -2.93 10.14
N SER A 92 -14.97 -3.46 10.05
CA SER A 92 -15.69 -3.92 11.25
C SER A 92 -15.08 -5.23 11.77
N GLY A 93 -14.58 -5.21 12.99
CA GLY A 93 -14.05 -6.41 13.66
C GLY A 93 -12.67 -6.85 13.19
N VAL A 94 -11.97 -6.06 12.39
CA VAL A 94 -10.61 -6.33 11.90
C VAL A 94 -9.76 -5.09 12.04
N ASP A 95 -8.65 -5.19 12.74
CA ASP A 95 -7.68 -4.10 12.83
C ASP A 95 -6.96 -3.92 11.48
N VAL A 96 -6.90 -2.69 11.01
CA VAL A 96 -6.22 -2.31 9.77
C VAL A 96 -5.04 -1.41 10.09
N ALA A 97 -3.89 -1.72 9.54
CA ALA A 97 -2.73 -0.84 9.54
C ALA A 97 -2.60 -0.17 8.16
N GLY A 98 -2.51 1.17 8.11
CA GLY A 98 -2.44 1.86 6.82
C GLY A 98 -1.87 3.27 6.88
N LYS A 99 -1.54 3.81 5.71
CA LYS A 99 -1.04 5.18 5.54
C LYS A 99 -1.65 5.82 4.30
N THR A 100 -2.19 7.01 4.47
CA THR A 100 -2.67 7.85 3.39
C THR A 100 -1.53 8.65 2.77
N GLY A 101 -1.64 8.98 1.51
CA GLY A 101 -0.79 9.94 0.80
C GLY A 101 -1.63 10.83 -0.11
N THR A 102 -1.20 12.08 -0.27
CA THR A 102 -1.77 13.00 -1.25
C THR A 102 -0.61 13.74 -1.90
N ALA A 103 -0.26 13.33 -3.11
CA ALA A 103 0.80 13.95 -3.89
C ALA A 103 0.23 15.00 -4.84
N GLU A 104 0.93 16.12 -5.01
CA GLU A 104 0.58 17.10 -6.04
C GLU A 104 0.92 16.54 -7.42
N VAL A 105 -0.02 16.69 -8.37
CA VAL A 105 0.21 16.28 -9.74
C VAL A 105 1.08 17.34 -10.44
N PRO A 106 2.25 16.95 -10.99
CA PRO A 106 3.15 17.89 -11.66
C PRO A 106 2.57 18.41 -12.97
N ASP A 107 1.87 17.58 -13.73
CA ASP A 107 1.22 17.95 -15.00
C ASP A 107 -0.30 18.13 -14.82
N LYS A 108 -0.70 19.34 -14.45
CA LYS A 108 -2.11 19.70 -14.28
C LYS A 108 -2.90 19.68 -15.60
N VAL A 109 -2.24 19.76 -16.75
CA VAL A 109 -2.91 19.71 -18.05
C VAL A 109 -3.35 18.28 -18.35
N ALA A 110 -2.49 17.30 -18.09
CA ALA A 110 -2.84 15.87 -18.23
C ALA A 110 -3.99 15.46 -17.30
N CYS A 111 -4.13 16.12 -16.14
CA CYS A 111 -5.19 15.86 -15.16
C CYS A 111 -6.38 16.84 -15.25
N GLU A 112 -6.55 17.57 -16.35
CA GLU A 112 -7.69 18.50 -16.56
C GLU A 112 -7.87 19.52 -15.43
N GLY A 113 -6.77 19.94 -14.79
CA GLY A 113 -6.75 20.88 -13.68
C GLY A 113 -6.91 20.25 -12.29
N LEU A 114 -7.12 18.95 -12.18
CA LEU A 114 -7.19 18.24 -10.90
C LEU A 114 -5.81 18.22 -10.24
N PRO A 115 -5.70 18.62 -8.94
CA PRO A 115 -4.42 18.95 -8.36
C PRO A 115 -3.66 17.76 -7.75
N ASN A 116 -4.34 16.63 -7.46
CA ASN A 116 -3.81 15.61 -6.58
C ASN A 116 -3.79 14.22 -7.21
N GLN A 117 -2.83 13.43 -6.74
CA GLN A 117 -2.84 11.97 -6.79
C GLN A 117 -3.07 11.45 -5.37
N ALA A 118 -4.19 10.76 -5.16
CA ALA A 118 -4.56 10.20 -3.86
C ALA A 118 -3.98 8.79 -3.71
N TRP A 119 -3.43 8.48 -2.52
CA TRP A 119 -2.82 7.20 -2.19
C TRP A 119 -3.33 6.65 -0.85
N PHE A 120 -3.45 5.34 -0.79
CA PHE A 120 -3.52 4.58 0.45
C PHE A 120 -2.73 3.28 0.29
N VAL A 121 -1.91 2.97 1.28
CA VAL A 121 -1.24 1.68 1.41
C VAL A 121 -1.52 1.10 2.79
N GLY A 122 -1.68 -0.21 2.89
CA GLY A 122 -1.96 -0.82 4.18
C GLY A 122 -2.09 -2.33 4.09
N PHE A 123 -2.41 -2.94 5.22
CA PHE A 123 -2.61 -4.38 5.34
C PHE A 123 -3.60 -4.71 6.44
N ALA A 124 -4.18 -5.89 6.37
CA ALA A 124 -5.14 -6.40 7.34
C ALA A 124 -5.14 -7.95 7.38
N PRO A 125 -5.49 -8.58 8.54
CA PRO A 125 -5.51 -7.98 9.87
C PRO A 125 -4.14 -7.42 10.27
N ALA A 126 -4.08 -6.42 11.15
CA ALA A 126 -2.81 -5.78 11.50
C ALA A 126 -1.88 -6.71 12.30
N ASP A 127 -2.46 -7.60 13.13
CA ASP A 127 -1.71 -8.49 14.03
C ASP A 127 -1.39 -9.87 13.40
N ASP A 128 -2.10 -10.25 12.31
CA ASP A 128 -1.86 -11.47 11.54
C ASP A 128 -2.15 -11.18 10.06
N PRO A 129 -1.26 -10.48 9.34
CA PRO A 129 -1.52 -9.96 8.02
C PRO A 129 -1.81 -11.04 6.98
N GLN A 130 -2.98 -10.96 6.35
CA GLN A 130 -3.40 -11.86 5.28
C GLN A 130 -3.41 -11.17 3.91
N ILE A 131 -3.55 -9.85 3.90
CA ILE A 131 -3.58 -9.05 2.67
C ILE A 131 -2.89 -7.71 2.87
N ALA A 132 -2.08 -7.32 1.90
CA ALA A 132 -1.60 -5.95 1.75
C ALA A 132 -2.23 -5.31 0.51
N VAL A 133 -2.49 -4.01 0.57
CA VAL A 133 -3.13 -3.25 -0.50
C VAL A 133 -2.41 -1.93 -0.76
N ALA A 134 -2.31 -1.55 -2.02
CA ALA A 134 -1.96 -0.20 -2.46
C ALA A 134 -3.02 0.29 -3.43
N ALA A 135 -3.70 1.36 -3.09
CA ALA A 135 -4.70 2.02 -3.92
C ALA A 135 -4.23 3.42 -4.29
N THR A 136 -4.38 3.79 -5.56
CA THR A 136 -4.08 5.15 -6.04
C THR A 136 -5.12 5.62 -7.04
N VAL A 137 -5.43 6.92 -7.00
CA VAL A 137 -6.24 7.63 -7.99
C VAL A 137 -5.43 8.82 -8.48
N GLU A 138 -5.05 8.78 -9.75
CA GLU A 138 -4.04 9.69 -10.31
C GLU A 138 -4.49 11.14 -10.41
N CYS A 139 -5.73 11.39 -10.82
CA CYS A 139 -6.25 12.74 -11.03
C CYS A 139 -7.49 12.92 -10.18
N THR A 140 -7.39 13.69 -9.10
CA THR A 140 -8.51 13.94 -8.20
C THR A 140 -8.38 15.29 -7.50
N ASP A 141 -9.48 15.86 -7.06
CA ASP A 141 -9.54 16.98 -6.10
C ASP A 141 -9.54 16.50 -4.64
N GLY A 142 -9.74 15.19 -4.43
CA GLY A 142 -9.77 14.56 -3.12
C GLY A 142 -8.39 14.22 -2.55
N GLN A 143 -8.41 13.68 -1.35
CA GLN A 143 -7.22 13.26 -0.61
C GLN A 143 -7.18 11.73 -0.47
N GLY A 144 -6.02 11.17 -0.13
CA GLY A 144 -5.84 9.75 0.07
C GLY A 144 -6.84 9.12 1.03
N GLY A 145 -7.13 9.81 2.15
CA GLY A 145 -8.10 9.35 3.14
C GLY A 145 -9.56 9.35 2.68
N THR A 146 -9.93 10.22 1.74
CA THR A 146 -11.32 10.33 1.25
C THR A 146 -11.57 9.57 -0.05
N VAL A 147 -10.53 9.31 -0.83
CA VAL A 147 -10.64 8.69 -2.16
C VAL A 147 -10.01 7.29 -2.19
N ALA A 148 -8.74 7.17 -1.82
CA ALA A 148 -8.02 5.89 -1.94
C ALA A 148 -8.29 4.93 -0.77
N ALA A 149 -8.46 5.45 0.46
CA ALA A 149 -8.72 4.61 1.64
C ALA A 149 -10.03 3.81 1.55
N PRO A 150 -11.18 4.36 1.10
CA PRO A 150 -12.41 3.58 0.90
C PRO A 150 -12.25 2.46 -0.15
N ILE A 151 -11.48 2.72 -1.22
CA ILE A 151 -11.20 1.70 -2.25
C ILE A 151 -10.41 0.55 -1.63
N ALA A 152 -9.36 0.86 -0.87
CA ALA A 152 -8.57 -0.14 -0.17
C ALA A 152 -9.40 -0.95 0.84
N ALA A 153 -10.27 -0.28 1.60
CA ALA A 153 -11.22 -0.93 2.53
C ALA A 153 -12.09 -1.96 1.81
N GLY A 154 -12.70 -1.57 0.68
CA GLY A 154 -13.55 -2.46 -0.11
C GLY A 154 -12.82 -3.70 -0.60
N VAL A 155 -11.57 -3.55 -1.05
CA VAL A 155 -10.72 -4.68 -1.49
C VAL A 155 -10.39 -5.61 -0.31
N MET A 156 -9.91 -5.06 0.80
CA MET A 156 -9.57 -5.84 2.00
C MET A 156 -10.81 -6.58 2.55
N GLN A 157 -11.95 -5.90 2.64
CA GLN A 157 -13.20 -6.50 3.11
C GLN A 157 -13.65 -7.66 2.22
N SER A 158 -13.56 -7.50 0.89
CA SER A 158 -13.96 -8.54 -0.07
C SER A 158 -13.10 -9.80 0.02
N LEU A 159 -11.80 -9.66 0.32
CA LEU A 159 -10.86 -10.78 0.37
C LEU A 159 -10.75 -11.44 1.74
N LEU A 160 -11.05 -10.72 2.83
CA LEU A 160 -11.05 -11.24 4.19
C LEU A 160 -12.41 -11.82 4.62
N GLY A 161 -13.50 -11.39 3.97
CA GLY A 161 -14.88 -11.79 4.30
C GLY A 161 -15.43 -12.95 3.45
N GLY A 162 -14.59 -13.61 2.64
CA GLY A 162 -14.95 -14.72 1.76
C GLY A 162 -14.95 -16.09 2.45
#